data_c333a1cd0c57cbe6ed8599146ddaae9f
#
_entry.id   c333a1cd0c57cbe6ed8599146ddaae9f
#
_cell.length_a   1.000
_cell.length_b   1.000
_cell.length_c   1.000
_cell.angle_alpha   90.00
_cell.angle_beta   90.00
_cell.angle_gamma   90.00
#
_symmetry.space_group_name_H-M   'P 1'
#
loop_
_entity.id
_entity.type
_entity.pdbx_description
1 polymer ?
#
loop_
_entity_poly.entity_id
_entity_poly.type
_entity_poly.pdbx_seq_one_letter_code
_entity_poly.pdbx_strand_id
1 'polypeptide(L)'
;MDAAHAYSVALMPRRHTVAGRGLVPFALGHALLLTRLQNPLRAMWSGDEDALKSMEVGAGDLAQAIWACSRPATTAMDSVAGWLSRWQIQRIATAVQTQGVLACMVAFSGYIAEGFTGPKLRKATSDAQPCGAPLIAMIKAGLVAHFGKSDAEALNTPMALALWDRAAYLEEQGLIKFWTQEDEDFMEFARELAADPAKVAAM
;
A
#
# COMPACT_ATOMS: atom_id res chain seq x y z
N MET A 1 -3.08 -2.09 18.76
CA MET A 1 -2.32 -3.28 18.24
C MET A 1 -0.85 -2.98 18.46
N ASP A 2 -0.13 -3.87 19.13
CA ASP A 2 1.31 -3.71 19.38
C ASP A 2 2.09 -3.57 18.06
N ALA A 3 3.01 -2.61 18.01
CA ALA A 3 3.82 -2.32 16.81
C ALA A 3 4.63 -3.54 16.36
N ALA A 4 5.17 -4.32 17.31
CA ALA A 4 5.91 -5.54 17.02
C ALA A 4 5.02 -6.61 16.35
N HIS A 5 3.77 -6.75 16.80
CA HIS A 5 2.81 -7.66 16.18
C HIS A 5 2.43 -7.19 14.77
N ALA A 6 2.16 -5.89 14.59
CA ALA A 6 1.82 -5.34 13.28
C ALA A 6 2.98 -5.49 12.28
N TYR A 7 4.23 -5.29 12.72
CA TYR A 7 5.42 -5.54 11.91
C TYR A 7 5.56 -7.02 11.52
N SER A 8 5.31 -7.95 12.47
CA SER A 8 5.36 -9.38 12.17
C SER A 8 4.33 -9.81 11.13
N VAL A 9 3.14 -9.19 11.12
CA VAL A 9 2.12 -9.41 10.07
C VAL A 9 2.59 -8.90 8.71
N ALA A 10 3.27 -7.74 8.67
CA ALA A 10 3.84 -7.21 7.43
C ALA A 10 4.94 -8.10 6.84
N LEU A 11 5.70 -8.80 7.69
CA LEU A 11 6.71 -9.78 7.27
C LEU A 11 6.11 -11.08 6.70
N MET A 12 4.87 -11.42 7.09
CA MET A 12 4.19 -12.65 6.68
C MET A 12 2.85 -12.33 5.99
N PRO A 13 2.87 -11.70 4.80
CA PRO A 13 1.65 -11.30 4.11
C PRO A 13 0.77 -12.52 3.79
N ARG A 14 -0.53 -12.33 3.87
CA ARG A 14 -1.51 -13.38 3.54
C ARG A 14 -1.44 -13.74 2.06
N ARG A 15 -1.80 -14.98 1.75
CA ARG A 15 -1.96 -15.41 0.36
C ARG A 15 -3.32 -14.97 -0.15
N HIS A 16 -3.32 -14.12 -1.16
CA HIS A 16 -4.53 -13.68 -1.85
C HIS A 16 -4.70 -14.42 -3.16
N THR A 17 -5.95 -14.72 -3.52
CA THR A 17 -6.31 -15.30 -4.81
C THR A 17 -7.46 -14.50 -5.40
N VAL A 18 -7.28 -13.97 -6.62
CA VAL A 18 -8.29 -13.20 -7.35
C VAL A 18 -8.40 -13.76 -8.77
N ALA A 19 -9.61 -13.99 -9.25
CA ALA A 19 -9.88 -14.60 -10.56
C ALA A 19 -9.07 -15.90 -10.79
N GLY A 20 -8.94 -16.74 -9.76
CA GLY A 20 -8.19 -17.99 -9.80
C GLY A 20 -6.65 -17.82 -9.89
N ARG A 21 -6.14 -16.61 -9.69
CA ARG A 21 -4.70 -16.29 -9.69
C ARG A 21 -4.22 -16.00 -8.28
N GLY A 22 -3.19 -16.73 -7.85
CA GLY A 22 -2.45 -16.39 -6.63
C GLY A 22 -1.66 -15.09 -6.84
N LEU A 23 -1.77 -14.17 -5.89
CA LEU A 23 -1.05 -12.91 -5.90
C LEU A 23 0.18 -13.01 -5.00
N VAL A 24 1.30 -12.42 -5.44
CA VAL A 24 2.46 -12.20 -4.57
C VAL A 24 2.21 -10.96 -3.70
N PRO A 25 2.96 -10.72 -2.62
CA PRO A 25 2.79 -9.52 -1.81
C PRO A 25 2.87 -8.25 -2.68
N PHE A 26 1.97 -7.28 -2.44
CA PHE A 26 1.96 -6.03 -3.19
C PHE A 26 3.25 -5.27 -2.93
N ALA A 27 4.09 -5.14 -3.95
CA ALA A 27 5.40 -4.54 -3.86
C ALA A 27 5.44 -3.13 -4.48
N LEU A 28 6.46 -2.37 -4.13
CA LEU A 28 6.70 -1.01 -4.61
C LEU A 28 6.68 -0.93 -6.16
N GLY A 29 7.30 -1.89 -6.82
CA GLY A 29 7.33 -1.95 -8.27
C GLY A 29 5.97 -2.23 -8.92
N HIS A 30 5.05 -2.94 -8.25
CA HIS A 30 3.68 -3.10 -8.75
C HIS A 30 2.95 -1.76 -8.80
N ALA A 31 3.06 -0.94 -7.73
CA ALA A 31 2.46 0.38 -7.70
C ALA A 31 3.03 1.30 -8.81
N LEU A 32 4.36 1.27 -9.02
CA LEU A 32 5.01 2.02 -10.09
C LEU A 32 4.58 1.54 -11.47
N LEU A 33 4.50 0.21 -11.70
CA LEU A 33 4.07 -0.35 -12.97
C LEU A 33 2.64 0.04 -13.31
N LEU A 34 1.70 -0.11 -12.36
CA LEU A 34 0.30 0.24 -12.55
C LEU A 34 0.12 1.75 -12.78
N THR A 35 0.94 2.59 -12.12
CA THR A 35 0.98 4.03 -12.37
C THR A 35 1.47 4.34 -13.80
N ARG A 36 2.55 3.70 -14.25
CA ARG A 36 3.08 3.85 -15.61
C ARG A 36 2.09 3.40 -16.70
N LEU A 37 1.33 2.36 -16.41
CA LEU A 37 0.29 1.84 -17.31
C LEU A 37 -1.00 2.67 -17.27
N GLN A 38 -1.04 3.73 -16.47
CA GLN A 38 -2.22 4.56 -16.24
C GLN A 38 -3.44 3.75 -15.80
N ASN A 39 -3.21 2.63 -15.10
CA ASN A 39 -4.28 1.78 -14.60
C ASN A 39 -5.15 2.56 -13.61
N PRO A 40 -6.49 2.56 -13.73
CA PRO A 40 -7.38 3.32 -12.84
C PRO A 40 -7.17 3.02 -11.36
N LEU A 41 -6.80 1.78 -11.01
CA LEU A 41 -6.56 1.35 -9.63
C LEU A 41 -5.44 2.15 -8.92
N ARG A 42 -4.61 2.89 -9.67
CA ARG A 42 -3.63 3.82 -9.08
C ARG A 42 -4.26 4.86 -8.15
N ALA A 43 -5.53 5.20 -8.37
CA ALA A 43 -6.26 6.13 -7.53
C ALA A 43 -6.31 5.68 -6.06
N MET A 44 -6.26 4.37 -5.79
CA MET A 44 -6.29 3.81 -4.43
C MET A 44 -5.08 4.22 -3.56
N TRP A 45 -3.97 4.66 -4.17
CA TRP A 45 -2.76 5.09 -3.44
C TRP A 45 -2.20 6.43 -3.91
N SER A 46 -2.89 7.14 -4.80
CA SER A 46 -2.45 8.46 -5.28
C SER A 46 -2.62 9.56 -4.24
N GLY A 47 -3.51 9.36 -3.26
CA GLY A 47 -3.95 10.42 -2.35
C GLY A 47 -4.91 11.44 -2.98
N ASP A 48 -5.35 11.19 -4.23
CA ASP A 48 -6.30 12.03 -4.96
C ASP A 48 -7.72 11.50 -4.75
N GLU A 49 -8.47 12.17 -3.89
CA GLU A 49 -9.85 11.78 -3.55
C GLU A 49 -10.81 11.90 -4.75
N ASP A 50 -10.58 12.86 -5.65
CA ASP A 50 -11.44 13.04 -6.81
C ASP A 50 -11.20 11.94 -7.84
N ALA A 51 -9.93 11.54 -8.03
CA ALA A 51 -9.59 10.36 -8.84
C ALA A 51 -10.18 9.07 -8.25
N LEU A 52 -10.20 8.94 -6.92
CA LEU A 52 -10.79 7.78 -6.26
C LEU A 52 -12.32 7.73 -6.41
N LYS A 53 -13.01 8.86 -6.29
CA LYS A 53 -14.48 8.96 -6.44
C LYS A 53 -14.93 8.74 -7.88
N SER A 54 -14.12 9.15 -8.85
CA SER A 54 -14.40 9.01 -10.29
C SER A 54 -13.81 7.74 -10.91
N MET A 55 -13.24 6.84 -10.10
CA MET A 55 -12.57 5.65 -10.58
C MET A 55 -13.55 4.64 -11.19
N GLU A 56 -13.47 4.47 -12.49
CA GLU A 56 -14.15 3.41 -13.22
C GLU A 56 -13.16 2.30 -13.57
N VAL A 57 -13.44 1.06 -13.14
CA VAL A 57 -12.56 -0.09 -13.33
C VAL A 57 -13.27 -1.14 -14.18
N GLY A 58 -12.77 -1.36 -15.38
CA GLY A 58 -13.24 -2.43 -16.25
C GLY A 58 -12.55 -3.78 -15.95
N ALA A 59 -13.10 -4.85 -16.53
CA ALA A 59 -12.50 -6.19 -16.41
C ALA A 59 -11.05 -6.23 -16.95
N GLY A 60 -10.76 -5.46 -17.99
CA GLY A 60 -9.41 -5.35 -18.56
C GLY A 60 -8.40 -4.71 -17.62
N ASP A 61 -8.79 -3.63 -16.94
CA ASP A 61 -7.95 -2.91 -15.98
C ASP A 61 -7.62 -3.79 -14.77
N LEU A 62 -8.65 -4.45 -14.24
CA LEU A 62 -8.50 -5.38 -13.13
C LEU A 62 -7.65 -6.60 -13.53
N ALA A 63 -7.85 -7.14 -14.73
CA ALA A 63 -7.04 -8.24 -15.25
C ALA A 63 -5.57 -7.86 -15.42
N GLN A 64 -5.29 -6.64 -15.88
CA GLN A 64 -3.92 -6.11 -15.99
C GLN A 64 -3.26 -6.01 -14.62
N ALA A 65 -3.99 -5.52 -13.61
CA ALA A 65 -3.49 -5.42 -12.25
C ALA A 65 -3.25 -6.80 -11.61
N ILE A 66 -4.19 -7.73 -11.75
CA ILE A 66 -4.06 -9.13 -11.28
C ILE A 66 -2.86 -9.79 -11.97
N TRP A 67 -2.70 -9.61 -13.29
CA TRP A 67 -1.56 -10.14 -14.03
C TRP A 67 -0.24 -9.60 -13.50
N ALA A 68 -0.12 -8.29 -13.27
CA ALA A 68 1.07 -7.67 -12.71
C ALA A 68 1.40 -8.21 -11.32
N CYS A 69 0.41 -8.27 -10.43
CA CYS A 69 0.58 -8.70 -9.04
C CYS A 69 0.64 -10.23 -8.86
N SER A 70 0.49 -11.03 -9.91
CA SER A 70 0.65 -12.50 -9.85
C SER A 70 2.10 -12.97 -10.00
N ARG A 71 3.08 -12.06 -10.04
CA ARG A 71 4.51 -12.32 -10.24
C ARG A 71 5.36 -11.23 -9.57
N PRO A 72 6.68 -11.46 -9.36
CA PRO A 72 7.58 -10.41 -8.87
C PRO A 72 7.48 -9.14 -9.72
N ALA A 73 7.57 -7.97 -9.09
CA ALA A 73 7.33 -6.69 -9.76
C ALA A 73 8.32 -6.43 -10.91
N THR A 74 9.59 -6.76 -10.75
CA THR A 74 10.61 -6.65 -11.82
C THR A 74 10.26 -7.52 -13.01
N THR A 75 9.85 -8.77 -12.78
CA THR A 75 9.40 -9.69 -13.85
C THR A 75 8.18 -9.15 -14.60
N ALA A 76 7.23 -8.53 -13.86
CA ALA A 76 6.06 -7.90 -14.48
C ALA A 76 6.47 -6.71 -15.35
N MET A 77 7.38 -5.86 -14.86
CA MET A 77 7.89 -4.70 -15.60
C MET A 77 8.59 -5.09 -16.90
N ASP A 78 9.43 -6.12 -16.87
CA ASP A 78 10.20 -6.58 -18.03
C ASP A 78 9.31 -7.23 -19.10
N SER A 79 8.22 -7.88 -18.69
CA SER A 79 7.38 -8.67 -19.59
C SER A 79 6.10 -7.98 -20.06
N VAL A 80 5.74 -6.80 -19.52
CA VAL A 80 4.44 -6.15 -19.76
C VAL A 80 4.13 -5.86 -21.23
N ALA A 81 5.14 -5.53 -22.04
CA ALA A 81 4.97 -5.22 -23.46
C ALA A 81 4.83 -6.47 -24.35
N GLY A 82 5.08 -7.67 -23.81
CA GLY A 82 5.11 -8.91 -24.59
C GLY A 82 3.73 -9.37 -25.05
N TRP A 83 3.67 -10.08 -26.19
CA TRP A 83 2.44 -10.67 -26.71
C TRP A 83 1.85 -11.72 -25.77
N LEU A 84 2.70 -12.50 -25.10
CA LEU A 84 2.29 -13.51 -24.13
C LEU A 84 1.57 -12.88 -22.92
N SER A 85 2.04 -11.73 -22.49
CA SER A 85 1.41 -10.97 -21.39
C SER A 85 0.03 -10.49 -21.79
N ARG A 86 -0.14 -9.98 -23.00
CA ARG A 86 -1.45 -9.56 -23.53
C ARG A 86 -2.45 -10.73 -23.58
N TRP A 87 -2.01 -11.89 -24.04
CA TRP A 87 -2.82 -13.10 -24.06
C TRP A 87 -3.21 -13.55 -22.64
N GLN A 88 -2.26 -13.52 -21.71
CA GLN A 88 -2.54 -13.87 -20.31
C GLN A 88 -3.53 -12.88 -19.66
N ILE A 89 -3.37 -11.57 -19.89
CA ILE A 89 -4.28 -10.55 -19.40
C ILE A 89 -5.69 -10.80 -19.95
N GLN A 90 -5.82 -11.12 -21.25
CA GLN A 90 -7.12 -11.42 -21.84
C GLN A 90 -7.80 -12.62 -21.20
N ARG A 91 -7.05 -13.69 -20.90
CA ARG A 91 -7.58 -14.85 -20.17
C ARG A 91 -8.04 -14.50 -18.75
N ILE A 92 -7.28 -13.64 -18.05
CA ILE A 92 -7.68 -13.17 -16.73
C ILE A 92 -8.93 -12.28 -16.84
N ALA A 93 -9.03 -11.42 -17.85
CA ALA A 93 -10.21 -10.60 -18.08
C ALA A 93 -11.48 -11.44 -18.26
N THR A 94 -11.40 -12.52 -19.03
CA THR A 94 -12.51 -13.48 -19.16
C THR A 94 -12.87 -14.12 -17.80
N ALA A 95 -11.89 -14.51 -17.00
CA ALA A 95 -12.14 -15.06 -15.67
C ALA A 95 -12.77 -14.02 -14.71
N VAL A 96 -12.32 -12.76 -14.77
CA VAL A 96 -12.91 -11.65 -14.01
C VAL A 96 -14.37 -11.42 -14.41
N GLN A 97 -14.68 -11.44 -15.71
CA GLN A 97 -16.06 -11.31 -16.20
C GLN A 97 -16.93 -12.46 -15.71
N THR A 98 -16.43 -13.70 -15.76
CA THR A 98 -17.17 -14.89 -15.32
C THR A 98 -17.45 -14.87 -13.81
N GLN A 99 -16.49 -14.43 -12.99
CA GLN A 99 -16.65 -14.34 -11.52
C GLN A 99 -17.42 -13.08 -11.07
N GLY A 100 -17.54 -12.10 -11.93
CA GLY A 100 -18.09 -10.79 -11.64
C GLY A 100 -17.01 -9.76 -11.26
N VAL A 101 -16.99 -8.66 -12.02
CA VAL A 101 -15.99 -7.57 -11.84
C VAL A 101 -16.00 -7.03 -10.42
N LEU A 102 -17.20 -6.81 -9.84
CA LEU A 102 -17.33 -6.25 -8.49
C LEU A 102 -16.74 -7.19 -7.42
N ALA A 103 -17.02 -8.50 -7.50
CA ALA A 103 -16.47 -9.47 -6.55
C ALA A 103 -14.95 -9.54 -6.61
N CYS A 104 -14.37 -9.54 -7.83
CA CYS A 104 -12.94 -9.50 -8.03
C CYS A 104 -12.33 -8.17 -7.55
N MET A 105 -13.03 -7.05 -7.74
CA MET A 105 -12.60 -5.72 -7.29
C MET A 105 -12.54 -5.66 -5.76
N VAL A 106 -13.54 -6.14 -5.04
CA VAL A 106 -13.56 -6.21 -3.56
C VAL A 106 -12.39 -7.05 -3.05
N ALA A 107 -12.17 -8.24 -3.64
CA ALA A 107 -11.04 -9.09 -3.26
C ALA A 107 -9.68 -8.43 -3.53
N PHE A 108 -9.53 -7.75 -4.68
CA PHE A 108 -8.31 -7.05 -5.04
C PHE A 108 -8.08 -5.81 -4.18
N SER A 109 -9.14 -5.07 -3.80
CA SER A 109 -9.05 -3.93 -2.89
C SER A 109 -8.56 -4.35 -1.50
N GLY A 110 -9.04 -5.48 -0.99
CA GLY A 110 -8.54 -6.06 0.27
C GLY A 110 -7.05 -6.40 0.21
N TYR A 111 -6.60 -6.98 -0.91
CA TYR A 111 -5.18 -7.25 -1.14
C TYR A 111 -4.33 -5.95 -1.18
N ILE A 112 -4.79 -4.91 -1.87
CA ILE A 112 -4.11 -3.61 -1.89
C ILE A 112 -4.08 -2.99 -0.48
N ALA A 113 -5.21 -2.98 0.24
CA ALA A 113 -5.31 -2.42 1.58
C ALA A 113 -4.31 -3.10 2.55
N GLU A 114 -4.17 -4.43 2.48
CA GLU A 114 -3.16 -5.15 3.25
C GLU A 114 -1.73 -4.72 2.84
N GLY A 115 -1.46 -4.54 1.54
CA GLY A 115 -0.19 -4.06 1.04
C GLY A 115 0.20 -2.66 1.54
N PHE A 116 -0.77 -1.82 1.88
CA PHE A 116 -0.54 -0.49 2.46
C PHE A 116 -0.67 -0.45 3.99
N THR A 117 -0.73 -1.59 4.66
CA THR A 117 -0.73 -1.63 6.13
C THR A 117 0.64 -1.21 6.65
N GLY A 118 0.73 0.03 7.09
CA GLY A 118 1.91 0.62 7.69
C GLY A 118 1.70 0.97 9.17
N PRO A 119 2.75 1.42 9.85
CA PRO A 119 2.62 1.89 11.24
C PRO A 119 1.80 3.18 11.28
N LYS A 120 1.08 3.37 12.37
CA LYS A 120 0.48 4.67 12.69
C LYS A 120 1.60 5.60 13.14
N LEU A 121 1.72 6.75 12.50
CA LEU A 121 2.80 7.70 12.72
C LEU A 121 2.26 9.00 13.29
N ARG A 122 3.01 9.56 14.26
CA ARG A 122 2.83 10.91 14.75
C ARG A 122 3.95 11.79 14.20
N LYS A 123 3.60 12.94 13.62
CA LYS A 123 4.58 13.91 13.17
C LYS A 123 5.32 14.45 14.41
N ALA A 124 6.64 14.28 14.46
CA ALA A 124 7.44 15.07 15.38
C ALA A 124 7.36 16.54 14.92
N THR A 125 7.52 17.45 15.86
CA THR A 125 7.57 18.90 15.60
C THR A 125 8.78 19.21 14.71
N SER A 126 8.58 19.10 13.39
CA SER A 126 9.62 19.40 12.42
C SER A 126 9.06 20.37 11.39
N ASP A 127 9.81 21.44 11.13
CA ASP A 127 9.50 22.44 10.10
C ASP A 127 9.86 21.94 8.67
N ALA A 128 10.06 20.63 8.51
CA ALA A 128 10.41 20.03 7.23
C ALA A 128 9.28 20.27 6.21
N GLN A 129 9.60 20.99 5.16
CA GLN A 129 8.69 21.23 4.04
C GLN A 129 8.58 19.98 3.17
N PRO A 130 7.38 19.69 2.61
CA PRO A 130 7.22 18.60 1.66
C PRO A 130 8.13 18.81 0.44
N CYS A 131 8.88 17.80 0.06
CA CYS A 131 9.78 17.90 -1.10
C CYS A 131 9.07 17.76 -2.46
N GLY A 132 7.74 17.55 -2.47
CA GLY A 132 6.95 17.38 -3.70
C GLY A 132 7.18 16.07 -4.46
N ALA A 133 8.13 15.24 -4.02
CA ALA A 133 8.38 13.96 -4.66
C ALA A 133 7.26 12.93 -4.35
N PRO A 134 6.86 12.08 -5.32
CA PRO A 134 5.91 11.01 -5.07
C PRO A 134 6.37 10.09 -3.93
N LEU A 135 5.45 9.73 -3.03
CA LEU A 135 5.74 8.87 -1.87
C LEU A 135 6.50 7.60 -2.25
N ILE A 136 6.07 6.92 -3.31
CA ILE A 136 6.70 5.68 -3.80
C ILE A 136 8.16 5.90 -4.22
N ALA A 137 8.46 7.03 -4.88
CA ALA A 137 9.81 7.37 -5.27
C ALA A 137 10.70 7.65 -4.04
N MET A 138 10.16 8.34 -3.04
CA MET A 138 10.87 8.59 -1.77
C MET A 138 11.17 7.29 -1.02
N ILE A 139 10.21 6.37 -0.96
CA ILE A 139 10.41 5.07 -0.31
C ILE A 139 11.50 4.29 -1.06
N LYS A 140 11.41 4.20 -2.40
CA LYS A 140 12.45 3.51 -3.21
C LYS A 140 13.84 4.09 -2.94
N ALA A 141 13.97 5.41 -3.01
CA ALA A 141 15.25 6.09 -2.75
C ALA A 141 15.80 5.79 -1.36
N GLY A 142 14.94 5.78 -0.34
CA GLY A 142 15.30 5.41 1.02
C GLY A 142 15.80 3.97 1.14
N LEU A 143 15.10 3.02 0.51
CA LEU A 143 15.49 1.59 0.52
C LEU A 143 16.87 1.37 -0.10
N VAL A 144 17.19 2.09 -1.18
CA VAL A 144 18.50 2.02 -1.82
C VAL A 144 19.56 2.73 -0.99
N ALA A 145 19.31 3.98 -0.58
CA ALA A 145 20.31 4.82 0.05
C ALA A 145 20.65 4.40 1.50
N HIS A 146 19.64 3.99 2.28
CA HIS A 146 19.80 3.74 3.72
C HIS A 146 19.80 2.27 4.10
N PHE A 147 19.13 1.42 3.31
CA PHE A 147 19.05 -0.01 3.58
C PHE A 147 19.92 -0.86 2.64
N GLY A 148 20.70 -0.22 1.74
CA GLY A 148 21.66 -0.90 0.87
C GLY A 148 21.04 -1.84 -0.16
N LYS A 149 19.72 -1.74 -0.41
CA LYS A 149 19.05 -2.57 -1.39
C LYS A 149 19.42 -2.14 -2.81
N SER A 150 19.60 -3.09 -3.71
CA SER A 150 19.66 -2.81 -5.14
C SER A 150 18.31 -2.30 -5.64
N ASP A 151 18.29 -1.66 -6.82
CA ASP A 151 17.03 -1.21 -7.45
C ASP A 151 16.02 -2.33 -7.60
N ALA A 152 16.47 -3.54 -8.00
CA ALA A 152 15.61 -4.70 -8.18
C ALA A 152 15.02 -5.19 -6.85
N GLU A 153 15.81 -5.25 -5.79
CA GLU A 153 15.35 -5.62 -4.45
C GLU A 153 14.37 -4.59 -3.90
N ALA A 154 14.65 -3.29 -4.05
CA ALA A 154 13.76 -2.22 -3.64
C ALA A 154 12.40 -2.31 -4.36
N LEU A 155 12.40 -2.57 -5.67
CA LEU A 155 11.16 -2.73 -6.45
C LEU A 155 10.35 -3.96 -6.05
N ASN A 156 11.00 -5.05 -5.65
CA ASN A 156 10.35 -6.27 -5.18
C ASN A 156 10.03 -6.27 -3.68
N THR A 157 10.45 -5.24 -2.92
CA THR A 157 10.11 -5.12 -1.51
C THR A 157 8.59 -4.94 -1.34
N PRO A 158 7.93 -5.78 -0.52
CA PRO A 158 6.51 -5.60 -0.17
C PRO A 158 6.27 -4.19 0.35
N MET A 159 5.18 -3.56 -0.10
CA MET A 159 4.88 -2.16 0.25
C MET A 159 4.72 -1.97 1.75
N ALA A 160 4.02 -2.89 2.44
CA ALA A 160 3.87 -2.84 3.89
C ALA A 160 5.24 -2.82 4.59
N LEU A 161 6.16 -3.72 4.20
CA LEU A 161 7.50 -3.77 4.77
C LEU A 161 8.29 -2.49 4.46
N ALA A 162 8.19 -1.97 3.23
CA ALA A 162 8.85 -0.74 2.83
C ALA A 162 8.37 0.49 3.63
N LEU A 163 7.08 0.51 4.00
CA LEU A 163 6.51 1.55 4.87
C LEU A 163 7.04 1.44 6.29
N TRP A 164 7.17 0.22 6.83
CA TRP A 164 7.75 -0.02 8.15
C TRP A 164 9.23 0.33 8.20
N ASP A 165 10.04 -0.13 7.22
CA ASP A 165 11.45 0.19 7.11
C ASP A 165 11.66 1.71 7.10
N ARG A 166 10.89 2.41 6.25
CA ARG A 166 10.94 3.87 6.19
C ARG A 166 10.57 4.53 7.51
N ALA A 167 9.52 4.06 8.17
CA ALA A 167 9.06 4.62 9.42
C ALA A 167 10.12 4.44 10.53
N ALA A 168 10.72 3.26 10.64
CA ALA A 168 11.79 3.00 11.59
C ALA A 168 13.00 3.92 11.36
N TYR A 169 13.40 4.12 10.11
CA TYR A 169 14.46 5.05 9.77
C TYR A 169 14.13 6.50 10.16
N LEU A 170 12.90 6.96 9.86
CA LEU A 170 12.49 8.33 10.20
C LEU A 170 12.38 8.54 11.73
N GLU A 171 12.00 7.51 12.47
CA GLU A 171 11.97 7.56 13.93
C GLU A 171 13.39 7.62 14.52
N GLU A 172 14.33 6.81 13.99
CA GLU A 172 15.75 6.88 14.35
C GLU A 172 16.33 8.27 14.13
N GLN A 173 15.91 8.96 13.07
CA GLN A 173 16.30 10.35 12.80
C GLN A 173 15.54 11.39 13.64
N GLY A 174 14.61 10.97 14.49
CA GLY A 174 13.79 11.86 15.34
C GLY A 174 12.76 12.70 14.57
N LEU A 175 12.49 12.35 13.30
CA LEU A 175 11.55 13.10 12.43
C LEU A 175 10.09 12.71 12.66
N ILE A 176 9.85 11.51 13.17
CA ILE A 176 8.53 10.98 13.53
C ILE A 176 8.61 10.21 14.84
N LYS A 177 7.46 9.86 15.39
CA LYS A 177 7.33 8.87 16.47
C LYS A 177 6.26 7.86 16.10
N PHE A 178 6.47 6.61 16.46
CA PHE A 178 5.42 5.62 16.38
C PHE A 178 4.27 5.99 17.32
N TRP A 179 3.07 5.73 16.89
CA TRP A 179 1.88 5.85 17.70
C TRP A 179 1.80 4.64 18.62
N THR A 180 1.92 4.88 19.92
CA THR A 180 1.90 3.82 20.94
C THR A 180 0.48 3.51 21.42
N GLN A 181 0.31 2.42 22.17
CA GLN A 181 -0.97 2.13 22.83
C GLN A 181 -1.34 3.23 23.85
N GLU A 182 -0.36 3.77 24.55
CA GLU A 182 -0.56 4.89 25.48
C GLU A 182 -1.08 6.14 24.78
N ASP A 183 -0.61 6.42 23.55
CA ASP A 183 -1.14 7.53 22.73
C ASP A 183 -2.59 7.26 22.30
N GLU A 184 -2.95 5.99 21.97
CA GLU A 184 -4.32 5.61 21.64
C GLU A 184 -5.24 5.79 22.87
N ASP A 185 -4.85 5.27 24.02
CA ASP A 185 -5.59 5.35 25.27
C ASP A 185 -5.78 6.82 25.70
N PHE A 186 -4.73 7.65 25.54
CA PHE A 186 -4.82 9.08 25.83
C PHE A 186 -5.79 9.79 24.88
N MET A 187 -5.78 9.47 23.59
CA MET A 187 -6.71 10.08 22.63
C MET A 187 -8.15 9.61 22.82
N GLU A 188 -8.36 8.38 23.23
CA GLU A 188 -9.69 7.87 23.59
C GLU A 188 -10.22 8.59 24.83
N PHE A 189 -9.41 8.72 25.87
CA PHE A 189 -9.73 9.50 27.05
C PHE A 189 -10.04 10.97 26.74
N ALA A 190 -9.24 11.60 25.86
CA ALA A 190 -9.48 12.98 25.43
C ALA A 190 -10.78 13.13 24.65
N ARG A 191 -11.17 12.14 23.82
CA ARG A 191 -12.47 12.13 23.12
C ARG A 191 -13.64 11.96 24.10
N GLU A 192 -13.50 11.09 25.07
CA GLU A 192 -14.53 10.93 26.13
C GLU A 192 -14.75 12.21 26.92
N LEU A 193 -13.67 12.91 27.29
CA LEU A 193 -13.75 14.20 27.96
C LEU A 193 -14.42 15.29 27.08
N ALA A 194 -14.10 15.29 25.79
CA ALA A 194 -14.72 16.24 24.85
C ALA A 194 -16.21 15.94 24.62
N ALA A 195 -16.62 14.68 24.70
CA ALA A 195 -18.02 14.26 24.55
C ALA A 195 -18.87 14.51 25.78
N ASP A 196 -18.26 14.60 26.97
CA ASP A 196 -18.96 14.85 28.25
C ASP A 196 -18.24 15.94 29.08
N PRO A 197 -18.50 17.22 28.77
CA PRO A 197 -17.88 18.35 29.47
C PRO A 197 -18.15 18.38 30.97
N ALA A 198 -19.20 17.71 31.47
CA ALA A 198 -19.50 17.62 32.88
C ALA A 198 -18.45 16.81 33.65
N LYS A 199 -17.77 15.85 33.01
CA LYS A 199 -16.67 15.12 33.62
C LYS A 199 -15.43 15.99 33.86
N VAL A 200 -15.23 17.02 33.02
CA VAL A 200 -14.11 17.97 33.19
C VAL A 200 -14.28 18.86 34.39
N ALA A 201 -15.55 19.24 34.72
CA ALA A 201 -15.87 20.09 35.87
C ALA A 201 -15.81 19.33 37.21
N ALA A 202 -15.72 18.00 37.19
CA ALA A 202 -15.69 17.15 38.39
C ALA A 202 -14.26 16.68 38.78
N MET A 203 -13.26 17.02 37.98
CA MET A 203 -11.84 16.77 38.25
C MET A 203 -11.16 18.00 38.84
#